data_40914ea1772452a16ed8a6f2b35a7a77
#
_entry.id   40914ea1772452a16ed8a6f2b35a7a77
#
_cell.length_a   1.000
_cell.length_b   1.000
_cell.length_c   1.000
_cell.angle_alpha   90.00
_cell.angle_beta   90.00
_cell.angle_gamma   90.00
#
_symmetry.space_group_name_H-M   'P 1'
#
loop_
_entity.id
_entity.type
_entity.pdbx_description
1 polymer ?
#
loop_
_entity_poly.entity_id
_entity_poly.type
_entity_poly.pdbx_seq_one_letter_code
_entity_poly.pdbx_strand_id
1 'polypeptide(L)'
;MTVAPVAPPTDALPHALLTASPDQADAEFLRLTDALWKEGVATDGALAEVPGLVAALSGADELRQGYLALLLGLLVETEHTAGGGPLTEAVRAGLADYLPLLTGSEPGGPTQLAALYLLSHLGGDRERILAAAAGTELTPDDRTRLERCLQPLDPENAVLGRVWPSPHEWQLGAEELAFDQDWIRALTPEQLAATWSGDTRSVLAYTGAKAVWALRNGRPTVVRDTSVHADARPTEPPAPRIEEFSRFADVLRCPACRATLSFAATGASCTGCGRSYALPHGVLDLSAGAGEHDEDDVLQNAAGLQGIGFHYENVLRPAFLRVMGQNWGGAISPVDEDAYLTEQLSAVDGPVLDVAAGAGRWTAVVAEAAADGGVLALDLIAPMLAGLRARLPDIATLRASALALPVADSSLAAVNCWNALQALPDAGKAISEIGRALRPGGRLTLLTFRWASDPVYRYFQGSHAFPGSPDGIKLFETGQVRAWLDEAGLSPVAETGPGTFVIITAEKR
;
A
#
# COMPACT_ATOMS: atom_id res chain seq x y z
N MET A 1 34.29 21.79 29.06
CA MET A 1 33.11 22.58 28.73
C MET A 1 33.03 22.65 27.22
N THR A 2 32.27 21.77 26.61
CA THR A 2 32.00 21.78 25.16
C THR A 2 30.87 22.78 24.97
N VAL A 3 31.16 23.87 24.27
CA VAL A 3 30.15 24.88 23.88
C VAL A 3 29.21 24.22 22.87
N ALA A 4 27.94 24.13 23.21
CA ALA A 4 26.91 23.71 22.24
C ALA A 4 26.97 24.67 21.04
N PRO A 5 26.81 24.17 19.80
CA PRO A 5 26.76 25.05 18.65
C PRO A 5 25.56 25.99 18.80
N VAL A 6 25.82 27.30 18.71
CA VAL A 6 24.79 28.33 18.67
C VAL A 6 23.95 28.07 17.40
N ALA A 7 22.65 27.89 17.57
CA ALA A 7 21.73 27.80 16.42
C ALA A 7 21.91 29.05 15.52
N PRO A 8 21.98 28.88 14.18
CA PRO A 8 22.12 30.03 13.30
C PRO A 8 20.91 30.98 13.48
N PRO A 9 21.09 32.29 13.23
CA PRO A 9 19.98 33.22 13.30
C PRO A 9 18.87 32.81 12.34
N THR A 10 17.62 32.93 12.78
CA THR A 10 16.39 32.44 12.13
C THR A 10 16.21 32.86 10.66
N ASP A 11 16.69 34.03 10.25
CA ASP A 11 16.64 34.50 8.85
C ASP A 11 17.61 33.74 7.90
N ALA A 12 18.49 32.90 8.43
CA ALA A 12 19.49 32.22 7.64
C ALA A 12 18.99 30.91 7.00
N LEU A 13 17.97 30.26 7.56
CA LEU A 13 17.51 28.94 7.11
C LEU A 13 16.79 28.97 5.74
N PRO A 14 15.75 29.82 5.50
CA PRO A 14 15.15 29.94 4.17
C PRO A 14 16.14 30.45 3.13
N HIS A 15 17.08 31.34 3.52
CA HIS A 15 18.07 31.92 2.62
C HIS A 15 19.00 30.86 2.01
N ALA A 16 19.41 29.84 2.74
CA ALA A 16 20.25 28.77 2.23
C ALA A 16 19.55 27.99 1.10
N LEU A 17 18.26 27.65 1.27
CA LEU A 17 17.46 27.02 0.23
C LEU A 17 17.29 27.95 -1.01
N LEU A 18 17.02 29.25 -0.80
CA LEU A 18 16.82 30.21 -1.88
C LEU A 18 18.04 30.45 -2.74
N THR A 19 19.24 30.33 -2.17
CA THR A 19 20.52 30.59 -2.84
C THR A 19 21.26 29.35 -3.31
N ALA A 20 20.82 28.16 -2.91
CA ALA A 20 21.38 26.88 -3.33
C ALA A 20 21.34 26.70 -4.86
N SER A 21 22.28 25.99 -5.43
CA SER A 21 22.16 25.53 -6.82
C SER A 21 21.03 24.47 -6.95
N PRO A 22 20.46 24.25 -8.13
CA PRO A 22 19.37 23.27 -8.30
C PRO A 22 19.69 21.87 -7.79
N ASP A 23 20.94 21.42 -7.96
CA ASP A 23 21.45 20.13 -7.47
C ASP A 23 21.65 20.07 -5.95
N GLN A 24 21.69 21.20 -5.28
CA GLN A 24 21.81 21.33 -3.82
C GLN A 24 20.47 21.63 -3.14
N ALA A 25 19.45 22.02 -3.89
CA ALA A 25 18.16 22.47 -3.35
C ALA A 25 17.49 21.40 -2.47
N ASP A 26 17.53 20.13 -2.86
CA ASP A 26 16.98 19.03 -2.05
C ASP A 26 17.73 18.85 -0.71
N ALA A 27 19.04 18.94 -0.71
CA ALA A 27 19.84 18.85 0.52
C ALA A 27 19.55 20.02 1.47
N GLU A 28 19.40 21.23 0.96
CA GLU A 28 19.05 22.41 1.76
C GLU A 28 17.59 22.33 2.27
N PHE A 29 16.68 21.82 1.45
CA PHE A 29 15.32 21.52 1.89
C PHE A 29 15.30 20.53 3.06
N LEU A 30 16.05 19.43 2.97
CA LEU A 30 16.12 18.45 4.07
C LEU A 30 16.71 19.06 5.35
N ARG A 31 17.71 19.95 5.24
CA ARG A 31 18.27 20.67 6.42
C ARG A 31 17.23 21.62 7.03
N LEU A 32 16.53 22.36 6.19
CA LEU A 32 15.47 23.27 6.62
C LEU A 32 14.33 22.49 7.28
N THR A 33 13.95 21.37 6.68
CA THR A 33 12.93 20.48 7.23
C THR A 33 13.35 19.90 8.58
N ASP A 34 14.57 19.37 8.70
CA ASP A 34 15.09 18.84 9.99
C ASP A 34 15.15 19.89 11.11
N ALA A 35 15.35 21.15 10.76
CA ALA A 35 15.34 22.24 11.72
C ALA A 35 13.95 22.61 12.25
N LEU A 36 12.89 22.42 11.44
CA LEU A 36 11.55 22.89 11.74
C LEU A 36 10.53 21.76 11.99
N TRP A 37 10.82 20.56 11.51
CA TRP A 37 9.91 19.41 11.55
C TRP A 37 10.70 18.09 11.62
N LYS A 38 10.25 17.16 12.46
CA LYS A 38 10.83 15.81 12.59
C LYS A 38 9.72 14.77 12.77
N GLU A 39 9.65 13.80 11.88
CA GLU A 39 8.77 12.62 12.01
C GLU A 39 7.32 12.96 12.39
N GLY A 40 6.75 13.99 11.79
CA GLY A 40 5.38 14.43 12.05
C GLY A 40 5.22 15.40 13.23
N VAL A 41 6.31 15.89 13.82
CA VAL A 41 6.29 16.86 14.94
C VAL A 41 7.02 18.14 14.56
N ALA A 42 6.37 19.28 14.78
CA ALA A 42 7.01 20.58 14.61
C ALA A 42 7.98 20.85 15.77
N THR A 43 9.11 21.52 15.49
CA THR A 43 10.04 21.98 16.52
C THR A 43 9.51 23.25 17.21
N ASP A 44 10.03 23.55 18.41
CA ASP A 44 9.60 24.72 19.22
C ASP A 44 9.73 26.07 18.48
N GLY A 45 10.67 26.17 17.53
CA GLY A 45 10.88 27.38 16.73
C GLY A 45 10.00 27.50 15.48
N ALA A 46 9.34 26.42 15.06
CA ALA A 46 8.69 26.33 13.76
C ALA A 46 7.61 27.43 13.54
N LEU A 47 6.82 27.73 14.55
CA LEU A 47 5.77 28.75 14.46
C LEU A 47 6.32 30.15 14.15
N ALA A 48 7.46 30.51 14.74
CA ALA A 48 8.09 31.81 14.52
C ALA A 48 8.63 31.97 13.10
N GLU A 49 8.99 30.87 12.43
CA GLU A 49 9.58 30.84 11.08
C GLU A 49 8.52 30.94 9.97
N VAL A 50 7.25 30.57 10.23
CA VAL A 50 6.20 30.54 9.21
C VAL A 50 6.08 31.84 8.40
N PRO A 51 6.07 33.06 9.03
CA PRO A 51 5.99 34.29 8.26
C PRO A 51 7.17 34.48 7.30
N GLY A 52 8.37 34.09 7.71
CA GLY A 52 9.58 34.11 6.89
C GLY A 52 9.53 33.15 5.71
N LEU A 53 9.01 31.94 5.93
CA LEU A 53 8.82 30.93 4.87
C LEU A 53 7.79 31.41 3.84
N VAL A 54 6.68 32.01 4.26
CA VAL A 54 5.66 32.57 3.37
C VAL A 54 6.24 33.72 2.55
N ALA A 55 6.93 34.66 3.19
CA ALA A 55 7.56 35.79 2.50
C ALA A 55 8.60 35.33 1.46
N ALA A 56 9.31 34.24 1.73
CA ALA A 56 10.32 33.67 0.84
C ALA A 56 9.74 33.16 -0.50
N LEU A 57 8.45 32.82 -0.56
CA LEU A 57 7.79 32.34 -1.80
C LEU A 57 7.88 33.38 -2.93
N SER A 58 7.72 34.68 -2.61
CA SER A 58 7.71 35.73 -3.63
C SER A 58 9.06 35.93 -4.34
N GLY A 59 10.17 35.55 -3.69
CA GLY A 59 11.53 35.66 -4.22
C GLY A 59 12.10 34.34 -4.78
N ALA A 60 11.37 33.24 -4.63
CA ALA A 60 11.80 31.91 -5.01
C ALA A 60 11.46 31.58 -6.48
N ASP A 61 12.29 30.78 -7.14
CA ASP A 61 11.91 30.12 -8.37
C ASP A 61 10.90 29.00 -8.13
N GLU A 62 10.33 28.46 -9.20
CA GLU A 62 9.26 27.48 -9.14
C GLU A 62 9.62 26.23 -8.30
N LEU A 63 10.83 25.69 -8.45
CA LEU A 63 11.27 24.51 -7.70
C LEU A 63 11.32 24.82 -6.18
N ARG A 64 11.88 25.96 -5.79
CA ARG A 64 12.00 26.36 -4.39
C ARG A 64 10.65 26.73 -3.78
N GLN A 65 9.76 27.32 -4.57
CA GLN A 65 8.36 27.52 -4.18
C GLN A 65 7.69 26.18 -3.84
N GLY A 66 7.92 25.14 -4.63
CA GLY A 66 7.42 23.80 -4.37
C GLY A 66 7.96 23.22 -3.05
N TYR A 67 9.26 23.34 -2.79
CA TYR A 67 9.84 22.90 -1.51
C TYR A 67 9.28 23.66 -0.30
N LEU A 68 9.13 24.98 -0.40
CA LEU A 68 8.54 25.79 0.67
C LEU A 68 7.07 25.42 0.91
N ALA A 69 6.29 25.23 -0.15
CA ALA A 69 4.90 24.80 -0.04
C ALA A 69 4.79 23.42 0.62
N LEU A 70 5.66 22.46 0.25
CA LEU A 70 5.70 21.14 0.89
C LEU A 70 6.01 21.24 2.39
N LEU A 71 7.01 22.06 2.79
CA LEU A 71 7.37 22.26 4.19
C LEU A 71 6.22 22.90 4.99
N LEU A 72 5.58 23.94 4.45
CA LEU A 72 4.42 24.58 5.08
C LEU A 72 3.28 23.57 5.29
N GLY A 73 3.02 22.68 4.32
CA GLY A 73 2.07 21.59 4.47
C GLY A 73 2.44 20.61 5.58
N LEU A 74 3.72 20.19 5.66
CA LEU A 74 4.22 19.33 6.75
C LEU A 74 4.03 19.97 8.14
N LEU A 75 4.24 21.28 8.25
CA LEU A 75 4.03 21.99 9.52
C LEU A 75 2.55 22.01 9.93
N VAL A 76 1.63 22.28 8.99
CA VAL A 76 0.19 22.23 9.28
C VAL A 76 -0.27 20.82 9.63
N GLU A 77 0.27 19.79 8.96
CA GLU A 77 -0.12 18.39 9.21
C GLU A 77 0.15 17.96 10.66
N THR A 78 1.13 18.57 11.34
CA THR A 78 1.42 18.28 12.75
C THR A 78 0.23 18.58 13.68
N GLU A 79 -0.69 19.47 13.27
CA GLU A 79 -1.87 19.87 14.03
C GLU A 79 -3.17 19.22 13.52
N HIS A 80 -3.09 18.35 12.51
CA HIS A 80 -4.27 17.76 11.86
C HIS A 80 -5.19 17.02 12.85
N THR A 81 -4.63 16.20 13.73
CA THR A 81 -5.42 15.45 14.73
C THR A 81 -6.06 16.32 15.80
N ALA A 82 -5.54 17.54 16.01
CA ALA A 82 -6.11 18.52 16.93
C ALA A 82 -7.19 19.40 16.27
N GLY A 83 -7.47 19.21 14.97
CA GLY A 83 -8.43 20.04 14.25
C GLY A 83 -7.91 21.44 13.90
N GLY A 84 -6.59 21.62 13.90
CA GLY A 84 -5.90 22.88 13.69
C GLY A 84 -5.33 23.49 14.97
N GLY A 85 -4.47 24.49 14.81
CA GLY A 85 -3.79 25.18 15.90
C GLY A 85 -3.01 26.40 15.42
N PRO A 86 -2.06 26.91 16.22
CA PRO A 86 -1.30 28.14 15.89
C PRO A 86 -0.52 28.05 14.57
N LEU A 87 0.07 26.89 14.23
CA LEU A 87 0.75 26.69 12.95
C LEU A 87 -0.24 26.76 11.79
N THR A 88 -1.38 26.11 11.91
CA THR A 88 -2.45 26.14 10.92
C THR A 88 -2.90 27.57 10.64
N GLU A 89 -3.13 28.38 11.66
CA GLU A 89 -3.56 29.79 11.51
C GLU A 89 -2.44 30.65 10.90
N ALA A 90 -1.18 30.44 11.31
CA ALA A 90 -0.05 31.18 10.76
C ALA A 90 0.16 30.88 9.27
N VAL A 91 0.08 29.60 8.88
CA VAL A 91 0.18 29.18 7.46
C VAL A 91 -1.03 29.67 6.68
N ARG A 92 -2.25 29.55 7.22
CA ARG A 92 -3.48 30.01 6.59
C ARG A 92 -3.43 31.51 6.20
N ALA A 93 -2.74 32.32 6.97
CA ALA A 93 -2.56 33.77 6.67
C ALA A 93 -1.87 33.99 5.30
N GLY A 94 -1.06 33.05 4.81
CA GLY A 94 -0.38 33.10 3.51
C GLY A 94 -1.20 32.59 2.32
N LEU A 95 -2.50 32.28 2.49
CA LEU A 95 -3.32 31.65 1.43
C LEU A 95 -3.27 32.42 0.09
N ALA A 96 -3.20 33.76 0.13
CA ALA A 96 -3.11 34.57 -1.09
C ALA A 96 -1.84 34.32 -1.91
N ASP A 97 -0.77 33.87 -1.26
CA ASP A 97 0.52 33.56 -1.88
C ASP A 97 0.55 32.10 -2.43
N TYR A 98 -0.27 31.18 -1.88
CA TYR A 98 -0.32 29.77 -2.30
C TYR A 98 -1.23 29.54 -3.50
N LEU A 99 -2.35 30.27 -3.63
CA LEU A 99 -3.27 30.09 -4.76
C LEU A 99 -2.61 30.30 -6.13
N PRO A 100 -1.69 31.27 -6.31
CA PRO A 100 -0.92 31.38 -7.55
C PRO A 100 -0.05 30.15 -7.86
N LEU A 101 0.47 29.45 -6.85
CA LEU A 101 1.24 28.22 -7.05
C LEU A 101 0.38 27.11 -7.65
N LEU A 102 -0.89 27.03 -7.25
CA LEU A 102 -1.84 26.09 -7.81
C LEU A 102 -2.20 26.43 -9.26
N THR A 103 -2.49 27.70 -9.55
CA THR A 103 -3.09 28.13 -10.80
C THR A 103 -2.09 28.53 -11.87
N GLY A 104 -0.86 28.89 -11.50
CA GLY A 104 0.17 29.44 -12.37
C GLY A 104 1.33 28.49 -12.69
N SER A 105 1.43 27.35 -11.99
CA SER A 105 2.47 26.34 -12.25
C SER A 105 2.08 25.39 -13.37
N GLU A 106 3.07 24.64 -13.88
CA GLU A 106 2.85 23.61 -14.88
C GLU A 106 1.82 22.58 -14.40
N PRO A 107 0.77 22.25 -15.21
CA PRO A 107 -0.23 21.25 -14.83
C PRO A 107 0.40 19.87 -14.54
N GLY A 108 0.14 19.33 -13.32
CA GLY A 108 0.73 18.10 -12.82
C GLY A 108 2.23 18.20 -12.53
N GLY A 109 2.80 19.39 -12.58
CA GLY A 109 4.19 19.66 -12.24
C GLY A 109 4.46 19.66 -10.72
N PRO A 110 5.75 19.63 -10.33
CA PRO A 110 6.15 19.49 -8.93
C PRO A 110 5.55 20.55 -8.00
N THR A 111 5.59 21.81 -8.41
CA THR A 111 5.12 22.94 -7.60
C THR A 111 3.60 22.94 -7.45
N GLN A 112 2.86 22.62 -8.52
CA GLN A 112 1.41 22.47 -8.42
C GLN A 112 1.03 21.34 -7.44
N LEU A 113 1.73 20.20 -7.49
CA LEU A 113 1.49 19.08 -6.59
C LEU A 113 1.82 19.42 -5.12
N ALA A 114 2.88 20.18 -4.88
CA ALA A 114 3.21 20.68 -3.54
C ALA A 114 2.17 21.69 -3.03
N ALA A 115 1.67 22.56 -3.90
CA ALA A 115 0.58 23.48 -3.57
C ALA A 115 -0.73 22.74 -3.26
N LEU A 116 -1.05 21.66 -4.02
CA LEU A 116 -2.20 20.79 -3.72
C LEU A 116 -2.10 20.17 -2.33
N TYR A 117 -0.92 19.64 -1.97
CA TYR A 117 -0.70 19.08 -0.64
C TYR A 117 -0.91 20.15 0.45
N LEU A 118 -0.28 21.33 0.34
CA LEU A 118 -0.44 22.43 1.29
C LEU A 118 -1.91 22.86 1.42
N LEU A 119 -2.56 23.14 0.30
CA LEU A 119 -3.93 23.65 0.28
C LEU A 119 -4.95 22.61 0.80
N SER A 120 -4.66 21.32 0.68
CA SER A 120 -5.49 20.24 1.21
C SER A 120 -5.66 20.28 2.74
N HIS A 121 -4.77 20.98 3.45
CA HIS A 121 -4.88 21.18 4.90
C HIS A 121 -5.76 22.38 5.32
N LEU A 122 -6.11 23.26 4.39
CA LEU A 122 -6.72 24.55 4.71
C LEU A 122 -8.25 24.50 4.53
N GLY A 123 -8.93 23.53 5.16
CA GLY A 123 -10.38 23.32 5.05
C GLY A 123 -11.24 24.54 5.41
N GLY A 124 -10.75 25.43 6.29
CA GLY A 124 -11.41 26.68 6.62
C GLY A 124 -11.56 27.67 5.46
N ASP A 125 -10.78 27.51 4.38
CA ASP A 125 -10.85 28.33 3.16
C ASP A 125 -11.32 27.53 1.94
N ARG A 126 -12.05 26.43 2.17
CA ARG A 126 -12.54 25.49 1.16
C ARG A 126 -13.12 26.18 -0.08
N GLU A 127 -14.02 27.13 0.08
CA GLU A 127 -14.69 27.79 -1.05
C GLU A 127 -13.71 28.54 -1.96
N ARG A 128 -12.75 29.24 -1.38
CA ARG A 128 -11.74 30.02 -2.12
C ARG A 128 -10.78 29.05 -2.86
N ILE A 129 -10.37 27.98 -2.21
CA ILE A 129 -9.46 26.97 -2.80
C ILE A 129 -10.15 26.23 -3.94
N LEU A 130 -11.39 25.77 -3.76
CA LEU A 130 -12.14 25.08 -4.81
C LEU A 130 -12.49 26.00 -5.98
N ALA A 131 -12.77 27.29 -5.72
CA ALA A 131 -12.98 28.27 -6.79
C ALA A 131 -11.71 28.44 -7.65
N ALA A 132 -10.52 28.51 -7.04
CA ALA A 132 -9.26 28.55 -7.77
C ALA A 132 -9.00 27.24 -8.54
N ALA A 133 -9.23 26.09 -7.90
CA ALA A 133 -9.07 24.77 -8.52
C ALA A 133 -10.01 24.55 -9.71
N ALA A 134 -11.24 25.13 -9.70
CA ALA A 134 -12.20 24.98 -10.79
C ALA A 134 -11.68 25.49 -12.14
N GLY A 135 -10.86 26.55 -12.12
CA GLY A 135 -10.23 27.14 -13.31
C GLY A 135 -8.86 26.54 -13.66
N THR A 136 -8.41 25.53 -12.92
CA THR A 136 -7.06 24.96 -13.04
C THR A 136 -7.10 23.56 -13.65
N GLU A 137 -6.15 23.25 -14.53
CA GLU A 137 -5.98 21.90 -15.05
C GLU A 137 -5.39 20.99 -13.98
N LEU A 138 -6.24 20.11 -13.46
CA LEU A 138 -5.89 19.07 -12.49
C LEU A 138 -6.30 17.69 -13.02
N THR A 139 -5.53 16.68 -12.69
CA THR A 139 -6.00 15.29 -12.95
C THR A 139 -7.28 15.02 -12.16
N PRO A 140 -8.18 14.14 -12.65
CA PRO A 140 -9.37 13.75 -11.86
C PRO A 140 -9.02 13.24 -10.46
N ASP A 141 -7.95 12.46 -10.35
CA ASP A 141 -7.43 11.93 -9.07
C ASP A 141 -7.02 13.05 -8.11
N ASP A 142 -6.23 14.03 -8.57
CA ASP A 142 -5.79 15.16 -7.73
C ASP A 142 -6.95 16.05 -7.30
N ARG A 143 -7.91 16.28 -8.19
CA ARG A 143 -9.11 17.05 -7.89
C ARG A 143 -9.96 16.38 -6.81
N THR A 144 -10.26 15.09 -6.98
CA THR A 144 -11.07 14.33 -6.02
C THR A 144 -10.40 14.28 -4.64
N ARG A 145 -9.07 14.14 -4.58
CA ARG A 145 -8.32 14.16 -3.32
C ARG A 145 -8.37 15.52 -2.64
N LEU A 146 -8.18 16.60 -3.38
CA LEU A 146 -8.30 17.97 -2.85
C LEU A 146 -9.70 18.20 -2.28
N GLU A 147 -10.75 17.87 -3.05
CA GLU A 147 -12.14 18.01 -2.63
C GLU A 147 -12.43 17.21 -1.37
N ARG A 148 -11.94 15.96 -1.29
CA ARG A 148 -12.11 15.08 -0.14
C ARG A 148 -11.40 15.62 1.12
N CYS A 149 -10.17 16.12 1.00
CA CYS A 149 -9.44 16.69 2.15
C CYS A 149 -10.09 17.96 2.69
N LEU A 150 -10.67 18.77 1.81
CA LEU A 150 -11.34 20.02 2.20
C LEU A 150 -12.79 19.80 2.66
N GLN A 151 -13.33 18.60 2.51
CA GLN A 151 -14.71 18.29 2.91
C GLN A 151 -14.79 18.14 4.44
N PRO A 152 -15.70 18.85 5.12
CA PRO A 152 -15.99 18.59 6.53
C PRO A 152 -16.69 17.23 6.68
N LEU A 153 -16.52 16.59 7.84
CA LEU A 153 -17.30 15.39 8.18
C LEU A 153 -18.79 15.75 8.23
N ASP A 154 -19.59 15.07 7.42
CA ASP A 154 -21.04 15.03 7.51
C ASP A 154 -21.43 13.63 8.02
N PRO A 155 -21.84 13.49 9.30
CA PRO A 155 -22.16 12.18 9.86
C PRO A 155 -23.33 11.46 9.18
N GLU A 156 -24.24 12.21 8.55
CA GLU A 156 -25.42 11.63 7.87
C GLU A 156 -25.08 11.09 6.48
N ASN A 157 -24.04 11.63 5.84
CA ASN A 157 -23.66 11.30 4.47
C ASN A 157 -22.15 11.00 4.32
N ALA A 158 -21.50 10.52 5.37
CA ALA A 158 -20.09 10.20 5.30
C ALA A 158 -19.84 9.06 4.31
N VAL A 159 -18.82 9.20 3.47
CA VAL A 159 -18.25 8.13 2.66
C VAL A 159 -16.79 7.97 3.08
N LEU A 160 -16.44 6.79 3.54
CA LEU A 160 -15.12 6.50 4.08
C LEU A 160 -14.25 5.79 3.04
N GLY A 161 -12.99 6.17 2.95
CA GLY A 161 -11.99 5.52 2.10
C GLY A 161 -11.58 4.18 2.71
N ARG A 162 -12.39 3.15 2.49
CA ARG A 162 -12.18 1.82 3.08
C ARG A 162 -10.95 1.12 2.55
N VAL A 163 -10.59 1.40 1.32
CA VAL A 163 -9.43 0.79 0.67
C VAL A 163 -8.58 1.90 0.08
N TRP A 164 -7.76 2.41 0.89
CA TRP A 164 -6.71 3.33 0.60
C TRP A 164 -5.72 2.78 -0.46
N PRO A 165 -5.11 3.62 -1.27
CA PRO A 165 -5.25 5.09 -1.37
C PRO A 165 -6.11 5.53 -2.57
N SER A 166 -7.11 4.77 -2.96
CA SER A 166 -7.90 5.06 -4.15
C SER A 166 -9.04 6.04 -3.90
N PRO A 167 -9.19 7.09 -4.72
CA PRO A 167 -10.36 7.97 -4.67
C PRO A 167 -11.63 7.30 -5.22
N HIS A 168 -11.54 6.12 -5.81
CA HIS A 168 -12.69 5.40 -6.35
C HIS A 168 -13.72 5.04 -5.26
N GLU A 169 -13.25 4.75 -4.05
CA GLU A 169 -14.10 4.45 -2.89
C GLU A 169 -15.02 5.61 -2.50
N TRP A 170 -14.68 6.82 -2.90
CA TRP A 170 -15.53 8.00 -2.65
C TRP A 170 -16.53 8.26 -3.78
N GLN A 171 -16.57 7.41 -4.81
CA GLN A 171 -17.46 7.48 -5.96
C GLN A 171 -18.31 6.21 -6.06
N LEU A 172 -18.77 5.70 -4.91
CA LEU A 172 -19.50 4.44 -4.81
C LEU A 172 -20.80 4.46 -5.62
N GLY A 173 -21.13 3.32 -6.25
CA GLY A 173 -22.45 3.09 -6.84
C GLY A 173 -23.54 2.96 -5.76
N ALA A 174 -24.80 3.00 -6.17
CA ALA A 174 -25.93 3.04 -5.23
C ALA A 174 -25.98 1.85 -4.25
N GLU A 175 -25.66 0.63 -4.71
CA GLU A 175 -25.65 -0.57 -3.87
C GLU A 175 -24.46 -0.58 -2.91
N GLU A 176 -23.29 -0.18 -3.39
CA GLU A 176 -22.07 -0.06 -2.59
C GLU A 176 -22.21 1.04 -1.54
N LEU A 177 -22.81 2.17 -1.92
CA LEU A 177 -23.11 3.26 -0.99
C LEU A 177 -24.08 2.82 0.11
N ALA A 178 -25.12 2.05 -0.23
CA ALA A 178 -26.05 1.52 0.75
C ALA A 178 -25.35 0.59 1.75
N PHE A 179 -24.50 -0.30 1.27
CA PHE A 179 -23.67 -1.19 2.10
C PHE A 179 -22.73 -0.37 3.02
N ASP A 180 -22.11 0.66 2.47
CA ASP A 180 -21.24 1.57 3.21
C ASP A 180 -21.99 2.30 4.32
N GLN A 181 -23.13 2.85 4.00
CA GLN A 181 -23.97 3.59 4.94
C GLN A 181 -24.53 2.69 6.07
N ASP A 182 -24.86 1.43 5.81
CA ASP A 182 -25.30 0.50 6.85
C ASP A 182 -24.20 0.24 7.90
N TRP A 183 -22.96 0.11 7.43
CA TRP A 183 -21.82 -0.03 8.33
C TRP A 183 -21.53 1.26 9.11
N ILE A 184 -21.52 2.45 8.43
CA ILE A 184 -21.29 3.75 9.08
C ILE A 184 -22.30 4.02 10.20
N ARG A 185 -23.57 3.64 10.02
CA ARG A 185 -24.60 3.78 11.05
C ARG A 185 -24.36 2.93 12.31
N ALA A 186 -23.56 1.89 12.21
CA ALA A 186 -23.17 1.07 13.36
C ALA A 186 -22.02 1.68 14.19
N LEU A 187 -21.29 2.67 13.64
CA LEU A 187 -20.19 3.34 14.33
C LEU A 187 -20.71 4.33 15.38
N THR A 188 -19.99 4.44 16.50
CA THR A 188 -20.19 5.58 17.40
C THR A 188 -19.70 6.88 16.75
N PRO A 189 -20.18 8.08 17.18
CA PRO A 189 -19.67 9.36 16.68
C PRO A 189 -18.14 9.48 16.78
N GLU A 190 -17.54 8.98 17.85
CA GLU A 190 -16.10 8.98 18.09
C GLU A 190 -15.35 8.08 17.11
N GLN A 191 -15.88 6.87 16.87
CA GLN A 191 -15.32 5.94 15.87
C GLN A 191 -15.40 6.53 14.45
N LEU A 192 -16.55 7.11 14.10
CA LEU A 192 -16.73 7.77 12.80
C LEU A 192 -15.75 8.94 12.62
N ALA A 193 -15.61 9.80 13.63
CA ALA A 193 -14.68 10.92 13.56
C ALA A 193 -13.22 10.46 13.45
N ALA A 194 -12.83 9.43 14.20
CA ALA A 194 -11.48 8.86 14.14
C ALA A 194 -11.19 8.24 12.77
N THR A 195 -12.15 7.50 12.22
CA THR A 195 -12.02 6.88 10.88
C THR A 195 -11.94 7.94 9.79
N TRP A 196 -12.78 8.98 9.84
CA TRP A 196 -12.73 10.09 8.92
C TRP A 196 -11.37 10.82 8.95
N SER A 197 -10.85 11.06 10.13
CA SER A 197 -9.53 11.69 10.31
C SER A 197 -8.41 10.80 9.76
N GLY A 198 -8.45 9.49 10.02
CA GLY A 198 -7.50 8.52 9.49
C GLY A 198 -7.52 8.41 7.97
N ASP A 199 -8.72 8.40 7.38
CA ASP A 199 -8.92 8.43 5.93
C ASP A 199 -8.35 9.72 5.31
N THR A 200 -8.69 10.88 5.89
CA THR A 200 -8.15 12.17 5.44
C THR A 200 -6.62 12.20 5.51
N ARG A 201 -6.04 11.70 6.60
CA ARG A 201 -4.58 11.59 6.74
C ARG A 201 -3.96 10.73 5.66
N SER A 202 -4.59 9.62 5.30
CA SER A 202 -4.11 8.76 4.21
C SER A 202 -4.13 9.46 2.85
N VAL A 203 -5.15 10.29 2.59
CA VAL A 203 -5.23 11.11 1.36
C VAL A 203 -4.14 12.18 1.33
N LEU A 204 -3.92 12.87 2.44
CA LEU A 204 -2.84 13.86 2.60
C LEU A 204 -1.48 13.21 2.38
N ALA A 205 -1.23 12.04 2.99
CA ALA A 205 0.03 11.31 2.84
C ALA A 205 0.28 10.87 1.39
N TYR A 206 -0.75 10.43 0.65
CA TYR A 206 -0.63 10.14 -0.78
C TYR A 206 -0.23 11.38 -1.57
N THR A 207 -0.90 12.50 -1.32
CA THR A 207 -0.64 13.77 -2.02
C THR A 207 0.75 14.30 -1.69
N GLY A 208 1.17 14.25 -0.43
CA GLY A 208 2.51 14.63 0.02
C GLY A 208 3.61 13.75 -0.55
N ALA A 209 3.43 12.41 -0.55
CA ALA A 209 4.36 11.49 -1.17
C ALA A 209 4.54 11.75 -2.68
N LYS A 210 3.44 12.04 -3.38
CA LYS A 210 3.45 12.42 -4.80
C LYS A 210 4.23 13.71 -5.01
N ALA A 211 3.99 14.73 -4.17
CA ALA A 211 4.63 16.04 -4.27
C ALA A 211 6.15 15.96 -4.02
N VAL A 212 6.59 15.32 -2.93
CA VAL A 212 8.02 15.20 -2.60
C VAL A 212 8.77 14.39 -3.66
N TRP A 213 8.15 13.32 -4.19
CA TRP A 213 8.75 12.57 -5.28
C TRP A 213 8.89 13.43 -6.55
N ALA A 214 7.84 14.19 -6.90
CA ALA A 214 7.83 15.03 -8.08
C ALA A 214 8.88 16.15 -8.01
N LEU A 215 9.08 16.78 -6.86
CA LEU A 215 10.10 17.82 -6.65
C LEU A 215 11.52 17.32 -6.97
N ARG A 216 11.76 16.02 -6.85
CA ARG A 216 13.07 15.37 -7.10
C ARG A 216 13.20 14.75 -8.48
N ASN A 217 12.09 14.26 -9.04
CA ASN A 217 12.11 13.42 -10.24
C ASN A 217 11.32 14.02 -11.42
N GLY A 218 10.62 15.12 -11.19
CA GLY A 218 9.74 15.71 -12.19
C GLY A 218 8.35 15.10 -12.19
N ARG A 219 7.59 15.34 -13.27
CA ARG A 219 6.19 14.98 -13.37
C ARG A 219 5.95 13.46 -13.25
N PRO A 220 5.02 13.02 -12.37
CA PRO A 220 4.63 11.62 -12.28
C PRO A 220 3.98 11.11 -13.58
N THR A 221 4.16 9.83 -13.87
CA THR A 221 3.54 9.14 -15.01
C THR A 221 2.44 8.19 -14.56
N VAL A 222 1.51 7.87 -15.46
CA VAL A 222 0.46 6.89 -15.22
C VAL A 222 0.86 5.57 -15.87
N VAL A 223 1.08 4.54 -15.05
CA VAL A 223 1.29 3.17 -15.52
C VAL A 223 -0.06 2.46 -15.53
N ARG A 224 -0.40 1.84 -16.65
CA ARG A 224 -1.58 0.98 -16.79
C ARG A 224 -1.15 -0.46 -16.95
N ASP A 225 -1.93 -1.39 -16.44
CA ASP A 225 -1.75 -2.80 -16.78
C ASP A 225 -2.21 -3.01 -18.23
N THR A 226 -1.28 -3.40 -19.10
CA THR A 226 -1.51 -3.73 -20.50
C THR A 226 -1.28 -5.20 -20.79
N SER A 227 -1.10 -6.01 -19.74
CA SER A 227 -0.92 -7.46 -19.88
C SER A 227 -2.20 -8.16 -20.32
N VAL A 228 -2.06 -9.39 -20.78
CA VAL A 228 -3.20 -10.24 -21.15
C VAL A 228 -4.12 -10.59 -19.98
N HIS A 229 -3.69 -10.34 -18.77
CA HIS A 229 -4.44 -10.61 -17.55
C HIS A 229 -5.18 -9.38 -16.99
N ALA A 230 -4.95 -8.18 -17.55
CA ALA A 230 -5.45 -6.92 -17.02
C ALA A 230 -6.99 -6.85 -16.92
N ASP A 231 -7.67 -7.34 -17.93
CA ASP A 231 -9.14 -7.21 -18.07
C ASP A 231 -9.90 -8.51 -17.77
N ALA A 232 -9.27 -9.48 -17.13
CA ALA A 232 -9.89 -10.75 -16.79
C ALA A 232 -10.96 -10.55 -15.71
N ARG A 233 -12.19 -10.21 -16.13
CA ARG A 233 -13.34 -10.09 -15.23
C ARG A 233 -13.78 -11.48 -14.78
N PRO A 234 -13.95 -11.71 -13.47
CA PRO A 234 -14.44 -12.96 -12.96
C PRO A 234 -15.84 -13.25 -13.49
N THR A 235 -16.05 -14.46 -13.98
CA THR A 235 -17.38 -15.03 -14.23
C THR A 235 -17.84 -15.79 -12.97
N GLU A 236 -19.05 -16.34 -12.99
CA GLU A 236 -19.51 -17.17 -11.88
C GLU A 236 -18.56 -18.37 -11.66
N PRO A 237 -18.12 -18.64 -10.42
CA PRO A 237 -17.19 -19.73 -10.16
C PRO A 237 -17.84 -21.09 -10.54
N PRO A 238 -17.05 -22.02 -11.13
CA PRO A 238 -17.54 -23.34 -11.50
C PRO A 238 -17.87 -24.18 -10.27
N ALA A 239 -18.58 -25.30 -10.51
CA ALA A 239 -18.87 -26.27 -9.46
C ALA A 239 -17.57 -26.78 -8.80
N PRO A 240 -17.59 -27.02 -7.48
CA PRO A 240 -16.44 -27.55 -6.75
C PRO A 240 -15.98 -28.92 -7.29
N ARG A 241 -14.67 -29.09 -7.46
CA ARG A 241 -14.06 -30.37 -7.88
C ARG A 241 -12.96 -30.76 -6.88
N ILE A 242 -13.21 -31.80 -6.11
CA ILE A 242 -12.24 -32.26 -5.10
C ILE A 242 -10.98 -32.90 -5.74
N GLU A 243 -11.10 -33.34 -6.97
CA GLU A 243 -10.00 -33.96 -7.74
C GLU A 243 -8.81 -32.99 -7.90
N GLU A 244 -9.08 -31.70 -7.94
CA GLU A 244 -8.05 -30.64 -8.02
C GLU A 244 -7.06 -30.71 -6.85
N PHE A 245 -7.53 -31.15 -5.67
CA PHE A 245 -6.71 -31.29 -4.46
C PHE A 245 -6.07 -32.67 -4.36
N SER A 246 -6.68 -33.68 -4.92
CA SER A 246 -6.20 -35.09 -4.81
C SER A 246 -4.79 -35.26 -5.41
N ARG A 247 -4.46 -34.50 -6.45
CA ARG A 247 -3.11 -34.48 -7.04
C ARG A 247 -2.03 -33.93 -6.09
N PHE A 248 -2.43 -33.21 -5.04
CA PHE A 248 -1.56 -32.67 -4.02
C PHE A 248 -1.65 -33.42 -2.69
N ALA A 249 -2.19 -34.65 -2.67
CA ALA A 249 -2.38 -35.45 -1.46
C ALA A 249 -1.05 -35.67 -0.68
N ASP A 250 0.04 -35.84 -1.40
CA ASP A 250 1.38 -35.98 -0.81
C ASP A 250 1.97 -34.66 -0.30
N VAL A 251 1.42 -33.52 -0.72
CA VAL A 251 1.85 -32.17 -0.32
C VAL A 251 1.02 -31.64 0.84
N LEU A 252 -0.31 -31.73 0.73
CA LEU A 252 -1.24 -31.14 1.70
C LEU A 252 -1.20 -31.83 3.06
N ARG A 253 -1.27 -31.03 4.12
CA ARG A 253 -1.25 -31.48 5.52
C ARG A 253 -2.32 -30.77 6.35
N CYS A 254 -2.78 -31.48 7.36
CA CYS A 254 -3.66 -30.90 8.38
C CYS A 254 -2.96 -29.76 9.09
N PRO A 255 -3.53 -28.52 9.13
CA PRO A 255 -2.91 -27.38 9.82
C PRO A 255 -2.83 -27.61 11.36
N ALA A 256 -3.69 -28.46 11.91
CA ALA A 256 -3.74 -28.70 13.36
C ALA A 256 -2.70 -29.73 13.86
N CYS A 257 -2.42 -30.81 13.09
CA CYS A 257 -1.54 -31.89 13.55
C CYS A 257 -0.53 -32.40 12.53
N ARG A 258 -0.49 -31.79 11.32
CA ARG A 258 0.46 -32.11 10.24
C ARG A 258 0.30 -33.51 9.60
N ALA A 259 -0.70 -34.28 10.00
CA ALA A 259 -1.03 -35.55 9.36
C ALA A 259 -1.61 -35.34 7.96
N THR A 260 -1.64 -36.40 7.15
CA THR A 260 -2.21 -36.40 5.80
C THR A 260 -3.71 -36.13 5.80
N LEU A 261 -4.22 -35.64 4.68
CA LEU A 261 -5.64 -35.41 4.44
C LEU A 261 -6.22 -36.51 3.55
N SER A 262 -7.43 -36.94 3.84
CA SER A 262 -8.27 -37.79 3.00
C SER A 262 -9.33 -36.91 2.36
N PHE A 263 -9.51 -36.99 1.05
CA PHE A 263 -10.41 -36.14 0.27
C PHE A 263 -11.72 -36.87 -0.05
N ALA A 264 -12.83 -36.14 0.07
CA ALA A 264 -14.17 -36.57 -0.29
C ALA A 264 -14.89 -35.44 -1.03
N ALA A 265 -16.00 -35.73 -1.73
CA ALA A 265 -16.69 -34.76 -2.57
C ALA A 265 -17.07 -33.45 -1.85
N THR A 266 -17.23 -33.45 -0.54
CA THR A 266 -17.65 -32.30 0.26
C THR A 266 -16.53 -31.62 1.02
N GLY A 267 -15.29 -32.09 0.89
CA GLY A 267 -14.14 -31.53 1.59
C GLY A 267 -13.06 -32.57 1.91
N ALA A 268 -12.30 -32.31 2.99
CA ALA A 268 -11.24 -33.19 3.43
C ALA A 268 -11.36 -33.54 4.92
N SER A 269 -10.77 -34.65 5.32
CA SER A 269 -10.64 -35.05 6.72
C SER A 269 -9.21 -35.42 7.07
N CYS A 270 -8.79 -35.09 8.28
CA CYS A 270 -7.46 -35.44 8.78
C CYS A 270 -7.40 -36.90 9.21
N THR A 271 -6.45 -37.67 8.68
CA THR A 271 -6.23 -39.07 9.05
C THR A 271 -5.67 -39.26 10.46
N GLY A 272 -5.08 -38.21 11.05
CA GLY A 272 -4.50 -38.25 12.41
C GLY A 272 -5.46 -37.80 13.51
N CYS A 273 -5.99 -36.56 13.43
CA CYS A 273 -6.84 -35.98 14.46
C CYS A 273 -8.34 -36.03 14.16
N GLY A 274 -8.75 -36.53 13.00
CA GLY A 274 -10.16 -36.66 12.61
C GLY A 274 -10.87 -35.34 12.27
N ARG A 275 -10.17 -34.19 12.28
CA ARG A 275 -10.77 -32.88 11.95
C ARG A 275 -11.23 -32.84 10.51
N SER A 276 -12.43 -32.33 10.26
CA SER A 276 -12.99 -32.14 8.94
C SER A 276 -12.81 -30.70 8.44
N TYR A 277 -12.64 -30.56 7.13
CA TYR A 277 -12.41 -29.31 6.41
C TYR A 277 -13.38 -29.21 5.25
N ALA A 278 -14.19 -28.17 5.23
CA ALA A 278 -15.22 -27.97 4.21
C ALA A 278 -14.63 -27.48 2.88
N LEU A 279 -15.44 -27.60 1.80
CA LEU A 279 -15.10 -27.15 0.45
C LEU A 279 -16.16 -26.12 -0.05
N PRO A 280 -16.38 -24.97 0.65
CA PRO A 280 -17.35 -24.00 0.22
C PRO A 280 -16.94 -23.37 -1.11
N HIS A 281 -17.85 -23.37 -2.09
CA HIS A 281 -17.61 -22.78 -3.42
C HIS A 281 -16.31 -23.24 -4.12
N GLY A 282 -15.83 -24.45 -3.82
CA GLY A 282 -14.60 -24.98 -4.41
C GLY A 282 -13.30 -24.50 -3.75
N VAL A 283 -13.38 -23.81 -2.61
CA VAL A 283 -12.24 -23.43 -1.79
C VAL A 283 -12.10 -24.39 -0.62
N LEU A 284 -10.99 -25.09 -0.49
CA LEU A 284 -10.74 -25.97 0.66
C LEU A 284 -10.36 -25.11 1.87
N ASP A 285 -11.24 -25.06 2.87
CA ASP A 285 -11.03 -24.25 4.06
C ASP A 285 -10.18 -24.98 5.11
N LEU A 286 -8.89 -24.64 5.12
CA LEU A 286 -7.87 -25.09 6.07
C LEU A 286 -7.49 -23.99 7.08
N SER A 287 -8.28 -22.91 7.19
CA SER A 287 -7.95 -21.76 8.04
C SER A 287 -7.98 -22.10 9.56
N ALA A 288 -8.75 -23.11 9.94
CA ALA A 288 -8.90 -23.55 11.34
C ALA A 288 -9.32 -22.41 12.31
N GLY A 289 -10.06 -21.42 11.79
CA GLY A 289 -10.46 -20.22 12.54
C GLY A 289 -9.48 -19.05 12.43
N ALA A 290 -8.37 -19.20 11.70
CA ALA A 290 -7.52 -18.06 11.38
C ALA A 290 -8.26 -17.12 10.40
N GLY A 291 -8.18 -15.80 10.64
CA GLY A 291 -8.85 -14.80 9.79
C GLY A 291 -10.33 -14.59 10.16
N GLU A 292 -10.75 -14.89 11.40
CA GLU A 292 -11.96 -14.29 11.95
C GLU A 292 -11.74 -12.78 11.99
N HIS A 293 -12.62 -12.04 11.31
CA HIS A 293 -12.53 -10.60 11.16
C HIS A 293 -12.82 -9.91 12.49
N ASP A 294 -12.08 -8.85 12.77
CA ASP A 294 -12.52 -7.82 13.68
C ASP A 294 -13.64 -7.04 12.95
N GLU A 295 -14.89 -7.22 13.38
CA GLU A 295 -16.07 -6.58 12.77
C GLU A 295 -15.99 -5.06 12.84
N ASP A 296 -15.17 -4.52 13.75
CA ASP A 296 -14.94 -3.09 13.94
C ASP A 296 -13.86 -2.51 13.00
N ASP A 297 -13.12 -3.35 12.26
CA ASP A 297 -12.11 -2.88 11.31
C ASP A 297 -12.74 -2.54 9.95
N VAL A 298 -12.89 -1.25 9.68
CA VAL A 298 -13.37 -0.66 8.40
C VAL A 298 -12.77 -1.30 7.17
N LEU A 299 -11.46 -1.50 7.21
CA LEU A 299 -10.69 -1.97 6.07
C LEU A 299 -10.90 -3.47 5.84
N GLN A 300 -11.16 -4.23 6.90
CA GLN A 300 -11.55 -5.64 6.78
C GLN A 300 -12.99 -5.80 6.27
N ASN A 301 -13.89 -4.88 6.62
CA ASN A 301 -15.26 -4.88 6.10
C ASN A 301 -15.28 -4.66 4.57
N ALA A 302 -14.39 -3.86 4.01
CA ALA A 302 -14.24 -3.70 2.56
C ALA A 302 -13.92 -5.03 1.86
N ALA A 303 -13.27 -5.97 2.52
CA ALA A 303 -13.03 -7.31 2.00
C ALA A 303 -14.32 -8.12 1.77
N GLY A 304 -15.45 -7.69 2.32
CA GLY A 304 -16.79 -8.26 2.07
C GLY A 304 -17.42 -7.85 0.73
N LEU A 305 -16.88 -6.84 0.04
CA LEU A 305 -17.38 -6.41 -1.27
C LEU A 305 -17.09 -7.46 -2.35
N GLN A 306 -18.10 -7.89 -3.09
CA GLN A 306 -17.94 -8.95 -4.11
C GLN A 306 -16.94 -8.58 -5.22
N GLY A 307 -16.82 -7.30 -5.57
CA GLY A 307 -15.91 -6.80 -6.59
C GLY A 307 -14.50 -6.49 -6.10
N ILE A 308 -14.19 -6.73 -4.80
CA ILE A 308 -12.94 -6.26 -4.18
C ILE A 308 -11.68 -6.76 -4.91
N GLY A 309 -11.68 -7.99 -5.41
CA GLY A 309 -10.53 -8.55 -6.11
C GLY A 309 -10.18 -7.79 -7.39
N PHE A 310 -11.17 -7.57 -8.25
CA PHE A 310 -10.98 -6.79 -9.48
C PHE A 310 -10.59 -5.34 -9.17
N HIS A 311 -11.24 -4.76 -8.20
CA HIS A 311 -11.01 -3.40 -7.75
C HIS A 311 -9.60 -3.22 -7.17
N TYR A 312 -9.18 -4.15 -6.32
CA TYR A 312 -7.83 -4.18 -5.78
C TYR A 312 -6.78 -4.17 -6.89
N GLU A 313 -6.87 -5.08 -7.84
CA GLU A 313 -5.86 -5.24 -8.89
C GLU A 313 -5.76 -4.02 -9.82
N ASN A 314 -6.89 -3.43 -10.19
CA ASN A 314 -6.94 -2.40 -11.23
C ASN A 314 -6.86 -0.97 -10.70
N VAL A 315 -7.22 -0.74 -9.43
CA VAL A 315 -7.31 0.60 -8.86
C VAL A 315 -6.45 0.76 -7.62
N LEU A 316 -6.61 -0.12 -6.63
CA LEU A 316 -5.98 0.04 -5.33
C LEU A 316 -4.48 -0.27 -5.37
N ARG A 317 -4.13 -1.43 -5.93
CA ARG A 317 -2.74 -1.85 -6.01
C ARG A 317 -1.87 -0.88 -6.81
N PRO A 318 -2.26 -0.38 -8.00
CA PRO A 318 -1.47 0.63 -8.71
C PRO A 318 -1.20 1.88 -7.87
N ALA A 319 -2.19 2.38 -7.13
CA ALA A 319 -2.04 3.51 -6.25
C ALA A 319 -1.12 3.18 -5.04
N PHE A 320 -1.25 1.99 -4.48
CA PHE A 320 -0.41 1.48 -3.41
C PHE A 320 1.07 1.38 -3.84
N LEU A 321 1.35 0.84 -5.03
CA LEU A 321 2.71 0.73 -5.56
C LEU A 321 3.38 2.10 -5.77
N ARG A 322 2.61 3.12 -6.13
CA ARG A 322 3.14 4.49 -6.28
C ARG A 322 3.73 4.99 -4.97
N VAL A 323 3.01 4.82 -3.87
CA VAL A 323 3.47 5.30 -2.56
C VAL A 323 4.51 4.36 -1.96
N MET A 324 4.18 3.07 -1.81
CA MET A 324 5.04 2.13 -1.10
C MET A 324 6.30 1.77 -1.88
N GLY A 325 6.20 1.69 -3.21
CA GLY A 325 7.33 1.41 -4.11
C GLY A 325 8.05 2.64 -4.67
N GLN A 326 7.57 3.85 -4.40
CA GLN A 326 7.99 5.07 -5.09
C GLN A 326 7.80 4.98 -6.63
N ASN A 327 6.78 4.27 -7.06
CA ASN A 327 6.58 3.95 -8.49
C ASN A 327 5.84 5.06 -9.27
N TRP A 328 6.05 6.31 -8.92
CA TRP A 328 5.43 7.45 -9.59
C TRP A 328 5.92 7.67 -11.03
N GLY A 329 7.14 7.21 -11.32
CA GLY A 329 7.74 7.25 -12.67
C GLY A 329 7.49 6.00 -13.50
N GLY A 330 6.81 4.98 -12.96
CA GLY A 330 6.53 3.74 -13.67
C GLY A 330 7.75 2.85 -13.89
N ALA A 331 8.69 2.85 -12.95
CA ALA A 331 9.91 2.03 -13.03
C ALA A 331 9.62 0.51 -13.03
N ILE A 332 8.48 0.10 -12.49
CA ILE A 332 7.95 -1.27 -12.54
C ILE A 332 6.52 -1.20 -13.08
N SER A 333 6.27 -1.91 -14.17
CA SER A 333 4.92 -2.13 -14.70
C SER A 333 4.44 -3.56 -14.40
N PRO A 334 3.13 -3.84 -14.47
CA PRO A 334 2.62 -5.22 -14.37
C PRO A 334 3.23 -6.17 -15.41
N VAL A 335 3.59 -5.68 -16.60
CA VAL A 335 4.26 -6.47 -17.64
C VAL A 335 5.68 -6.85 -17.22
N ASP A 336 6.41 -5.95 -16.53
CA ASP A 336 7.74 -6.27 -15.98
C ASP A 336 7.64 -7.31 -14.86
N GLU A 337 6.59 -7.24 -14.04
CA GLU A 337 6.30 -8.23 -13.00
C GLU A 337 6.01 -9.61 -13.61
N ASP A 338 5.17 -9.66 -14.66
CA ASP A 338 4.84 -10.88 -15.39
C ASP A 338 6.10 -11.51 -16.01
N ALA A 339 6.93 -10.71 -16.66
CA ALA A 339 8.18 -11.16 -17.26
C ALA A 339 9.14 -11.74 -16.20
N TYR A 340 9.27 -11.04 -15.05
CA TYR A 340 10.10 -11.51 -13.93
C TYR A 340 9.62 -12.86 -13.41
N LEU A 341 8.33 -13.00 -13.11
CA LEU A 341 7.77 -14.28 -12.59
C LEU A 341 7.94 -15.40 -13.61
N THR A 342 7.66 -15.15 -14.89
CA THR A 342 7.83 -16.12 -15.95
C THR A 342 9.28 -16.59 -16.05
N GLU A 343 10.26 -15.67 -16.05
CA GLU A 343 11.69 -16.01 -16.10
C GLU A 343 12.10 -16.85 -14.90
N GLN A 344 11.69 -16.46 -13.70
CA GLN A 344 12.14 -17.13 -12.47
C GLN A 344 11.47 -18.48 -12.24
N LEU A 345 10.28 -18.73 -12.79
CA LEU A 345 9.51 -19.97 -12.53
C LEU A 345 9.49 -20.95 -13.70
N SER A 346 9.91 -20.57 -14.92
CA SER A 346 9.84 -21.40 -16.13
C SER A 346 10.66 -22.72 -16.06
N ALA A 347 11.67 -22.77 -15.21
CA ALA A 347 12.50 -23.95 -15.02
C ALA A 347 12.10 -24.79 -13.79
N VAL A 348 11.02 -24.44 -13.10
CA VAL A 348 10.57 -25.14 -11.91
C VAL A 348 9.77 -26.37 -12.29
N ASP A 349 10.22 -27.53 -11.81
CA ASP A 349 9.55 -28.81 -11.97
C ASP A 349 9.01 -29.30 -10.63
N GLY A 350 7.68 -29.40 -10.50
CA GLY A 350 6.99 -29.84 -9.29
C GLY A 350 5.98 -28.83 -8.74
N PRO A 351 5.39 -29.13 -7.57
CA PRO A 351 4.31 -28.31 -7.00
C PRO A 351 4.75 -26.89 -6.66
N VAL A 352 3.95 -25.91 -7.07
CA VAL A 352 4.13 -24.49 -6.76
C VAL A 352 3.00 -24.00 -5.85
N LEU A 353 3.32 -23.22 -4.85
CA LEU A 353 2.35 -22.56 -3.97
C LEU A 353 2.40 -21.03 -4.18
N ASP A 354 1.27 -20.45 -4.50
CA ASP A 354 1.09 -18.99 -4.50
C ASP A 354 0.46 -18.56 -3.17
N VAL A 355 1.24 -17.85 -2.35
CA VAL A 355 0.87 -17.43 -0.99
C VAL A 355 0.33 -16.00 -1.02
N ALA A 356 -0.82 -15.80 -0.39
CA ALA A 356 -1.60 -14.58 -0.44
C ALA A 356 -1.94 -14.20 -1.89
N ALA A 357 -2.50 -15.16 -2.60
CA ALA A 357 -2.78 -15.14 -4.04
C ALA A 357 -3.80 -14.08 -4.46
N GLY A 358 -4.56 -13.51 -3.50
CA GLY A 358 -5.61 -12.53 -3.76
C GLY A 358 -6.66 -13.06 -4.74
N ALA A 359 -7.04 -12.25 -5.72
CA ALA A 359 -7.99 -12.63 -6.78
C ALA A 359 -7.32 -13.31 -8.00
N GLY A 360 -6.04 -13.70 -7.89
CA GLY A 360 -5.40 -14.61 -8.82
C GLY A 360 -4.75 -13.97 -10.05
N ARG A 361 -4.53 -12.64 -10.07
CA ARG A 361 -3.87 -11.96 -11.19
C ARG A 361 -2.47 -12.55 -11.47
N TRP A 362 -1.64 -12.67 -10.45
CA TRP A 362 -0.29 -13.24 -10.57
C TRP A 362 -0.29 -14.77 -10.47
N THR A 363 -1.30 -15.37 -9.83
CA THR A 363 -1.51 -16.83 -9.91
C THR A 363 -1.65 -17.31 -11.36
N ALA A 364 -2.30 -16.51 -12.23
CA ALA A 364 -2.39 -16.82 -13.66
C ALA A 364 -1.01 -16.92 -14.32
N VAL A 365 -0.15 -15.94 -14.06
CA VAL A 365 1.24 -15.91 -14.58
C VAL A 365 2.05 -17.09 -14.04
N VAL A 366 1.94 -17.36 -12.72
CA VAL A 366 2.59 -18.50 -12.08
C VAL A 366 2.14 -19.82 -12.69
N ALA A 367 0.83 -19.97 -12.98
CA ALA A 367 0.28 -21.19 -13.57
C ALA A 367 0.71 -21.39 -15.03
N GLU A 368 0.87 -20.31 -15.80
CA GLU A 368 1.40 -20.36 -17.16
C GLU A 368 2.91 -20.67 -17.18
N ALA A 369 3.67 -20.15 -16.20
CA ALA A 369 5.11 -20.36 -16.11
C ALA A 369 5.48 -21.71 -15.53
N ALA A 370 4.70 -22.24 -14.58
CA ALA A 370 4.97 -23.52 -13.94
C ALA A 370 4.67 -24.67 -14.91
N ALA A 371 5.66 -25.53 -15.13
CA ALA A 371 5.49 -26.76 -15.90
C ALA A 371 4.47 -27.72 -15.24
N ASP A 372 4.45 -28.98 -15.60
CA ASP A 372 3.43 -29.99 -15.24
C ASP A 372 3.14 -30.24 -13.75
N GLY A 373 3.89 -29.56 -12.82
CA GLY A 373 3.78 -29.78 -11.36
C GLY A 373 2.49 -29.28 -10.70
N GLY A 374 1.80 -28.36 -11.36
CA GLY A 374 0.56 -27.76 -10.89
C GLY A 374 0.75 -26.68 -9.81
N VAL A 375 -0.25 -25.81 -9.69
CA VAL A 375 -0.26 -24.68 -8.76
C VAL A 375 -1.34 -24.85 -7.70
N LEU A 376 -0.98 -24.56 -6.45
CA LEU A 376 -1.86 -24.33 -5.31
C LEU A 376 -1.93 -22.83 -5.05
N ALA A 377 -3.12 -22.27 -4.90
CA ALA A 377 -3.30 -20.87 -4.50
C ALA A 377 -3.83 -20.79 -3.07
N LEU A 378 -3.26 -19.92 -2.24
CA LEU A 378 -3.59 -19.77 -0.83
C LEU A 378 -3.84 -18.32 -0.48
N ASP A 379 -4.97 -18.04 0.17
CA ASP A 379 -5.28 -16.75 0.80
C ASP A 379 -6.17 -16.96 2.04
N LEU A 380 -6.34 -15.92 2.86
CA LEU A 380 -7.29 -15.93 3.97
C LEU A 380 -8.63 -15.25 3.61
N ILE A 381 -8.62 -14.33 2.65
CA ILE A 381 -9.77 -13.47 2.33
C ILE A 381 -10.71 -14.19 1.36
N ALA A 382 -11.85 -14.65 1.89
CA ALA A 382 -12.79 -15.46 1.13
C ALA A 382 -13.32 -14.80 -0.18
N PRO A 383 -13.70 -13.51 -0.24
CA PRO A 383 -14.09 -12.85 -1.49
C PRO A 383 -12.96 -12.79 -2.53
N MET A 384 -11.70 -12.64 -2.11
CA MET A 384 -10.55 -12.71 -3.02
C MET A 384 -10.46 -14.10 -3.66
N LEU A 385 -10.58 -15.16 -2.85
CA LEU A 385 -10.57 -16.55 -3.33
C LEU A 385 -11.76 -16.88 -4.25
N ALA A 386 -12.93 -16.28 -4.03
CA ALA A 386 -14.05 -16.38 -4.95
C ALA A 386 -13.72 -15.78 -6.33
N GLY A 387 -13.08 -14.61 -6.35
CA GLY A 387 -12.56 -14.00 -7.57
C GLY A 387 -11.50 -14.86 -8.27
N LEU A 388 -10.57 -15.43 -7.50
CA LEU A 388 -9.56 -16.35 -8.01
C LEU A 388 -10.19 -17.58 -8.66
N ARG A 389 -11.15 -18.22 -7.99
CA ARG A 389 -11.89 -19.38 -8.54
C ARG A 389 -12.63 -19.07 -9.82
N ALA A 390 -13.22 -17.88 -9.91
CA ALA A 390 -13.92 -17.45 -11.13
C ALA A 390 -12.96 -17.20 -12.30
N ARG A 391 -11.76 -16.66 -12.01
CA ARG A 391 -10.71 -16.42 -13.01
C ARG A 391 -9.99 -17.70 -13.43
N LEU A 392 -9.66 -18.56 -12.46
CA LEU A 392 -8.79 -19.75 -12.62
C LEU A 392 -9.50 -20.99 -12.07
N PRO A 393 -10.51 -21.50 -12.78
CA PRO A 393 -11.39 -22.57 -12.31
C PRO A 393 -10.68 -23.89 -12.03
N ASP A 394 -9.53 -24.13 -12.64
CA ASP A 394 -8.75 -25.39 -12.54
C ASP A 394 -7.63 -25.33 -11.50
N ILE A 395 -7.46 -24.19 -10.82
CA ILE A 395 -6.45 -24.03 -9.76
C ILE A 395 -7.02 -24.48 -8.41
N ALA A 396 -6.31 -25.38 -7.75
CA ALA A 396 -6.64 -25.80 -6.39
C ALA A 396 -6.45 -24.65 -5.40
N THR A 397 -7.58 -24.20 -4.81
CA THR A 397 -7.64 -22.96 -4.02
C THR A 397 -7.86 -23.28 -2.55
N LEU A 398 -6.98 -22.76 -1.69
CA LEU A 398 -6.95 -22.99 -0.24
C LEU A 398 -7.29 -21.71 0.51
N ARG A 399 -8.17 -21.78 1.49
CA ARG A 399 -8.25 -20.77 2.54
C ARG A 399 -7.39 -21.20 3.71
N ALA A 400 -6.24 -20.53 3.91
CA ALA A 400 -5.31 -20.90 4.98
C ALA A 400 -4.37 -19.73 5.33
N SER A 401 -3.68 -19.84 6.48
CA SER A 401 -2.74 -18.84 6.95
C SER A 401 -1.33 -19.05 6.35
N ALA A 402 -0.71 -17.98 5.89
CA ALA A 402 0.70 -17.97 5.51
C ALA A 402 1.65 -18.24 6.69
N LEU A 403 1.17 -18.05 7.93
CA LEU A 403 1.94 -18.27 9.16
C LEU A 403 1.96 -19.74 9.60
N ALA A 404 1.17 -20.61 8.94
CA ALA A 404 1.08 -22.03 9.22
C ALA A 404 0.66 -22.75 7.93
N LEU A 405 1.56 -22.82 6.95
CA LEU A 405 1.28 -23.40 5.63
C LEU A 405 0.84 -24.86 5.75
N PRO A 406 -0.33 -25.24 5.21
CA PRO A 406 -0.88 -26.59 5.33
C PRO A 406 -0.22 -27.56 4.32
N VAL A 407 1.11 -27.55 4.26
CA VAL A 407 1.91 -28.38 3.35
C VAL A 407 3.04 -29.09 4.10
N ALA A 408 3.46 -30.23 3.59
CA ALA A 408 4.56 -31.01 4.16
C ALA A 408 5.89 -30.24 4.08
N ASP A 409 6.83 -30.62 4.94
CA ASP A 409 8.19 -30.11 4.89
C ASP A 409 8.86 -30.56 3.60
N SER A 410 9.65 -29.68 2.99
CA SER A 410 10.43 -29.98 1.77
C SER A 410 9.61 -30.56 0.62
N SER A 411 8.34 -30.15 0.46
CA SER A 411 7.43 -30.71 -0.53
C SER A 411 7.18 -29.83 -1.75
N LEU A 412 7.52 -28.55 -1.67
CA LEU A 412 7.27 -27.58 -2.76
C LEU A 412 8.52 -27.35 -3.60
N ALA A 413 8.32 -27.25 -4.90
CA ALA A 413 9.35 -26.86 -5.86
C ALA A 413 9.54 -25.35 -5.93
N ALA A 414 8.44 -24.59 -5.77
CA ALA A 414 8.52 -23.15 -5.63
C ALA A 414 7.38 -22.59 -4.75
N VAL A 415 7.62 -21.39 -4.24
CA VAL A 415 6.62 -20.55 -3.57
C VAL A 415 6.70 -19.17 -4.20
N ASN A 416 5.54 -18.61 -4.56
CA ASN A 416 5.39 -17.21 -4.90
C ASN A 416 4.76 -16.47 -3.70
N CYS A 417 5.28 -15.30 -3.34
CA CYS A 417 4.71 -14.40 -2.34
C CYS A 417 4.81 -12.97 -2.88
N TRP A 418 3.80 -12.54 -3.61
CA TRP A 418 3.86 -11.34 -4.43
C TRP A 418 3.01 -10.21 -3.88
N ASN A 419 3.66 -9.12 -3.45
CA ASN A 419 3.01 -7.94 -2.87
C ASN A 419 2.18 -8.22 -1.60
N ALA A 420 2.60 -9.17 -0.77
CA ALA A 420 1.81 -9.64 0.36
C ALA A 420 2.52 -9.55 1.72
N LEU A 421 3.85 -9.66 1.76
CA LEU A 421 4.61 -9.83 3.00
C LEU A 421 4.35 -8.71 4.02
N GLN A 422 4.21 -7.46 3.55
CA GLN A 422 3.91 -6.27 4.38
C GLN A 422 2.50 -6.28 4.99
N ALA A 423 1.61 -7.12 4.48
CA ALA A 423 0.24 -7.28 5.00
C ALA A 423 0.12 -8.42 6.03
N LEU A 424 1.18 -9.21 6.19
CA LEU A 424 1.16 -10.33 7.12
C LEU A 424 1.50 -9.86 8.55
N PRO A 425 0.80 -10.37 9.57
CA PRO A 425 1.06 -9.97 10.96
C PRO A 425 2.49 -10.30 11.44
N ASP A 426 3.08 -11.38 10.89
CA ASP A 426 4.46 -11.79 11.18
C ASP A 426 5.15 -12.26 9.89
N ALA A 427 5.84 -11.33 9.24
CA ALA A 427 6.56 -11.58 7.98
C ALA A 427 7.71 -12.58 8.14
N GLY A 428 8.45 -12.52 9.25
CA GLY A 428 9.54 -13.44 9.54
C GLY A 428 9.03 -14.88 9.68
N LYS A 429 7.91 -15.07 10.38
CA LYS A 429 7.26 -16.39 10.51
C LYS A 429 6.78 -16.93 9.16
N ALA A 430 6.21 -16.08 8.30
CA ALA A 430 5.79 -16.48 6.96
C ALA A 430 6.98 -16.94 6.11
N ILE A 431 8.09 -16.21 6.12
CA ILE A 431 9.33 -16.62 5.42
C ILE A 431 9.89 -17.93 6.00
N SER A 432 9.85 -18.12 7.32
CA SER A 432 10.25 -19.38 7.96
C SER A 432 9.40 -20.57 7.49
N GLU A 433 8.07 -20.41 7.42
CA GLU A 433 7.16 -21.43 6.91
C GLU A 433 7.40 -21.73 5.41
N ILE A 434 7.66 -20.70 4.60
CA ILE A 434 8.06 -20.88 3.20
C ILE A 434 9.36 -21.68 3.11
N GLY A 435 10.38 -21.32 3.90
CA GLY A 435 11.65 -22.04 3.95
C GLY A 435 11.51 -23.49 4.39
N ARG A 436 10.57 -23.81 5.32
CA ARG A 436 10.23 -25.16 5.73
C ARG A 436 9.58 -25.96 4.59
N ALA A 437 8.67 -25.33 3.85
CA ALA A 437 7.88 -25.97 2.81
C ALA A 437 8.68 -26.27 1.54
N LEU A 438 9.67 -25.44 1.20
CA LEU A 438 10.52 -25.59 0.04
C LEU A 438 11.48 -26.78 0.19
N ARG A 439 11.56 -27.61 -0.85
CA ARG A 439 12.61 -28.64 -0.97
C ARG A 439 13.99 -28.03 -1.21
N PRO A 440 15.09 -28.72 -0.96
CA PRO A 440 16.43 -28.27 -1.39
C PRO A 440 16.44 -27.93 -2.89
N GLY A 441 17.00 -26.77 -3.24
CA GLY A 441 16.95 -26.20 -4.59
C GLY A 441 15.60 -25.62 -5.01
N GLY A 442 14.58 -25.66 -4.15
CA GLY A 442 13.29 -25.00 -4.40
C GLY A 442 13.38 -23.48 -4.32
N ARG A 443 12.53 -22.78 -5.06
CA ARG A 443 12.59 -21.31 -5.24
C ARG A 443 11.49 -20.56 -4.51
N LEU A 444 11.85 -19.42 -3.94
CA LEU A 444 10.93 -18.37 -3.53
C LEU A 444 11.02 -17.19 -4.50
N THR A 445 9.90 -16.74 -5.06
CA THR A 445 9.77 -15.42 -5.69
C THR A 445 9.01 -14.49 -4.75
N LEU A 446 9.54 -13.31 -4.48
CA LEU A 446 9.04 -12.37 -3.49
C LEU A 446 9.03 -10.94 -4.05
N LEU A 447 7.90 -10.23 -3.89
CA LEU A 447 7.83 -8.78 -4.02
C LEU A 447 7.26 -8.19 -2.73
N THR A 448 7.97 -7.22 -2.17
CA THR A 448 7.54 -6.42 -1.03
C THR A 448 8.21 -5.04 -1.06
N PHE A 449 8.17 -4.29 0.07
CA PHE A 449 8.68 -2.93 0.13
C PHE A 449 9.52 -2.70 1.38
N ARG A 450 10.47 -1.78 1.24
CA ARG A 450 11.24 -1.26 2.36
C ARG A 450 10.89 0.20 2.64
N TRP A 451 11.21 0.65 3.83
CA TRP A 451 11.15 2.05 4.15
C TRP A 451 12.06 2.89 3.23
N ALA A 452 11.60 4.05 2.86
CA ALA A 452 12.46 5.05 2.23
C ALA A 452 13.55 5.51 3.22
N SER A 453 14.74 5.80 2.69
CA SER A 453 15.82 6.42 3.47
C SER A 453 15.56 7.91 3.71
N ASP A 454 14.78 8.55 2.85
CA ASP A 454 14.36 9.93 2.99
C ASP A 454 13.33 10.08 4.12
N PRO A 455 13.56 10.94 5.14
CA PRO A 455 12.69 11.04 6.30
C PRO A 455 11.30 11.58 5.97
N VAL A 456 11.17 12.49 4.98
CA VAL A 456 9.89 13.06 4.58
C VAL A 456 9.05 12.03 3.82
N TYR A 457 9.67 11.31 2.87
CA TYR A 457 8.97 10.26 2.15
C TYR A 457 8.58 9.10 3.06
N ARG A 458 9.49 8.70 3.97
CA ARG A 458 9.24 7.67 4.99
C ARG A 458 8.05 8.04 5.89
N TYR A 459 7.93 9.30 6.28
CA TYR A 459 6.77 9.79 7.03
C TYR A 459 5.47 9.57 6.25
N PHE A 460 5.45 9.94 4.98
CA PHE A 460 4.27 9.70 4.14
C PHE A 460 3.97 8.21 3.95
N GLN A 461 4.96 7.35 3.79
CA GLN A 461 4.72 5.90 3.77
C GLN A 461 4.04 5.42 5.06
N GLY A 462 4.49 5.89 6.23
CA GLY A 462 3.96 5.50 7.53
C GLY A 462 2.61 6.12 7.90
N SER A 463 2.19 7.20 7.23
CA SER A 463 0.97 7.95 7.58
C SER A 463 -0.32 7.32 7.03
N HIS A 464 -0.28 6.08 6.59
CA HIS A 464 -1.41 5.41 5.98
C HIS A 464 -2.01 4.37 6.92
N ALA A 465 -3.33 4.43 7.11
CA ALA A 465 -4.07 3.35 7.76
C ALA A 465 -3.96 2.06 6.95
N PHE A 466 -3.86 0.92 7.62
CA PHE A 466 -3.78 -0.38 6.95
C PHE A 466 -4.64 -1.40 7.69
N PRO A 467 -5.33 -2.32 7.00
CA PRO A 467 -6.18 -3.34 7.63
C PRO A 467 -5.45 -4.14 8.70
N GLY A 468 -6.06 -4.28 9.88
CA GLY A 468 -5.47 -5.01 11.00
C GLY A 468 -4.19 -4.37 11.59
N SER A 469 -3.85 -3.14 11.21
CA SER A 469 -2.70 -2.40 11.73
C SER A 469 -3.05 -0.94 12.00
N PRO A 470 -3.60 -0.63 13.19
CA PRO A 470 -4.01 0.73 13.56
C PRO A 470 -2.83 1.73 13.54
N ASP A 471 -1.61 1.23 13.73
CA ASP A 471 -0.37 2.02 13.66
C ASP A 471 0.11 2.29 12.22
N GLY A 472 -0.65 1.86 11.22
CA GLY A 472 -0.30 1.98 9.81
C GLY A 472 0.40 0.75 9.22
N ILE A 473 0.82 0.86 7.96
CA ILE A 473 1.49 -0.23 7.26
C ILE A 473 2.86 -0.54 7.87
N LYS A 474 3.23 -1.83 7.89
CA LYS A 474 4.55 -2.30 8.31
C LYS A 474 5.43 -2.55 7.10
N LEU A 475 6.32 -1.63 6.79
CA LEU A 475 7.39 -1.85 5.82
C LEU A 475 8.66 -2.33 6.53
N PHE A 476 9.64 -2.75 5.75
CA PHE A 476 10.85 -3.40 6.27
C PHE A 476 12.06 -2.47 6.20
N GLU A 477 12.96 -2.59 7.18
CA GLU A 477 14.26 -1.92 7.11
C GLU A 477 15.17 -2.59 6.07
N THR A 478 16.12 -1.82 5.57
CA THR A 478 17.12 -2.35 4.62
C THR A 478 17.84 -3.54 5.24
N GLY A 479 17.86 -4.67 4.54
CA GLY A 479 18.48 -5.91 5.01
C GLY A 479 17.61 -6.81 5.87
N GLN A 480 16.48 -6.34 6.42
CA GLN A 480 15.61 -7.13 7.30
C GLN A 480 15.04 -8.37 6.58
N VAL A 481 14.54 -8.21 5.36
CA VAL A 481 14.03 -9.33 4.55
C VAL A 481 15.14 -10.35 4.27
N ARG A 482 16.34 -9.87 3.96
CA ARG A 482 17.51 -10.76 3.73
C ARG A 482 17.88 -11.56 4.97
N ALA A 483 17.81 -10.96 6.16
CA ALA A 483 18.07 -11.67 7.41
C ALA A 483 17.08 -12.82 7.62
N TRP A 484 15.80 -12.60 7.42
CA TRP A 484 14.78 -13.66 7.51
C TRP A 484 14.96 -14.77 6.45
N LEU A 485 15.37 -14.39 5.23
CA LEU A 485 15.68 -15.38 4.19
C LEU A 485 16.85 -16.26 4.63
N ASP A 486 17.92 -15.69 5.16
CA ASP A 486 19.08 -16.43 5.61
C ASP A 486 18.75 -17.37 6.79
N GLU A 487 18.00 -16.90 7.78
CA GLU A 487 17.48 -17.69 8.91
C GLU A 487 16.61 -18.85 8.43
N ALA A 488 15.82 -18.67 7.36
CA ALA A 488 14.99 -19.71 6.74
C ALA A 488 15.79 -20.67 5.83
N GLY A 489 17.10 -20.47 5.66
CA GLY A 489 17.96 -21.24 4.77
C GLY A 489 17.72 -20.97 3.29
N LEU A 490 17.32 -19.74 2.95
CA LEU A 490 17.07 -19.26 1.60
C LEU A 490 18.20 -18.31 1.16
N SER A 491 18.84 -18.60 0.04
CA SER A 491 19.91 -17.79 -0.53
C SER A 491 19.41 -16.97 -1.72
N PRO A 492 19.46 -15.64 -1.70
CA PRO A 492 19.11 -14.83 -2.86
C PRO A 492 19.96 -15.20 -4.08
N VAL A 493 19.30 -15.44 -5.23
CA VAL A 493 19.94 -15.73 -6.53
C VAL A 493 19.66 -14.66 -7.56
N ALA A 494 18.58 -13.89 -7.40
CA ALA A 494 18.28 -12.69 -8.15
C ALA A 494 17.66 -11.65 -7.22
N GLU A 495 18.02 -10.38 -7.43
CA GLU A 495 17.45 -9.25 -6.67
C GLU A 495 17.40 -8.02 -7.54
N THR A 496 16.29 -7.32 -7.50
CA THR A 496 16.09 -6.00 -8.09
C THR A 496 15.12 -5.20 -7.23
N GLY A 497 15.01 -3.90 -7.46
CA GLY A 497 14.06 -3.07 -6.71
C GLY A 497 14.35 -1.59 -6.86
N PRO A 498 13.87 -0.94 -7.94
CA PRO A 498 13.92 0.51 -8.04
C PRO A 498 13.08 1.15 -6.92
N GLY A 499 13.43 2.37 -6.53
CA GLY A 499 12.74 3.06 -5.43
C GLY A 499 12.84 2.29 -4.12
N THR A 500 11.70 1.92 -3.56
CA THR A 500 11.57 1.16 -2.32
C THR A 500 11.04 -0.26 -2.51
N PHE A 501 10.96 -0.75 -3.74
CA PHE A 501 10.68 -2.16 -4.00
C PHE A 501 11.78 -3.08 -3.46
N VAL A 502 11.37 -4.26 -3.04
CA VAL A 502 12.22 -5.40 -2.71
C VAL A 502 11.71 -6.58 -3.51
N ILE A 503 12.38 -6.90 -4.62
CA ILE A 503 12.04 -8.00 -5.50
C ILE A 503 13.19 -8.99 -5.44
N ILE A 504 12.93 -10.20 -4.96
CA ILE A 504 13.95 -11.21 -4.69
C ILE A 504 13.48 -12.57 -5.20
N THR A 505 14.37 -13.28 -5.88
CA THR A 505 14.30 -14.74 -6.02
C THR A 505 15.37 -15.36 -5.13
N ALA A 506 14.97 -16.33 -4.30
CA ALA A 506 15.88 -17.05 -3.42
C ALA A 506 15.72 -18.55 -3.58
N GLU A 507 16.83 -19.32 -3.42
CA GLU A 507 16.82 -20.76 -3.47
C GLU A 507 17.06 -21.38 -2.08
N LYS A 508 16.37 -22.49 -1.81
CA LYS A 508 16.54 -23.28 -0.58
C LYS A 508 17.87 -24.03 -0.64
N ARG A 509 18.71 -23.81 0.40
CA ARG A 509 19.98 -24.53 0.60
C ARG A 509 19.77 -26.01 0.90
#